data_1d741b4d8828024ad99def1c59e43c91
#
_entry.id   1d741b4d8828024ad99def1c59e43c91
#
_cell.length_a   1.000
_cell.length_b   1.000
_cell.length_c   1.000
_cell.angle_alpha   90.00
_cell.angle_beta   90.00
_cell.angle_gamma   90.00
#
_symmetry.space_group_name_H-M   'P 1'
#
loop_
_entity.id
_entity.type
_entity.pdbx_description
1 polymer ?
#
loop_
_entity_poly.entity_id
_entity_poly.type
_entity_poly.pdbx_seq_one_letter_code
_entity_poly.pdbx_strand_id
1 'polypeptide(L)'
;MNSIEITKAIKHLRPTAEFSFRNNDYSTIKWDVLEGSAPTWSEIEAAHLQVKALEESNFLEAATRRQAILDKLGITEEEAKLLLS
;
A
#
# COMPACT_ATOMS: atom_id res chain seq x y z
N MET A 1 -14.35 2.19 3.18
CA MET A 1 -13.01 1.55 3.27
C MET A 1 -13.11 0.32 4.17
N ASN A 2 -12.37 -0.73 3.87
CA ASN A 2 -12.26 -1.90 4.75
C ASN A 2 -11.16 -1.70 5.80
N SER A 3 -11.00 -2.67 6.72
CA SER A 3 -10.02 -2.57 7.80
C SER A 3 -8.57 -2.49 7.30
N ILE A 4 -8.24 -3.17 6.22
CA ILE A 4 -6.91 -3.14 5.62
C ILE A 4 -6.62 -1.75 5.06
N GLU A 5 -7.57 -1.15 4.35
CA GLU A 5 -7.43 0.18 3.77
C GLU A 5 -7.31 1.26 4.85
N ILE A 6 -8.13 1.18 5.90
CA ILE A 6 -8.05 2.09 7.05
C ILE A 6 -6.67 1.97 7.72
N THR A 7 -6.21 0.74 7.95
CA THR A 7 -4.90 0.50 8.57
C THR A 7 -3.78 1.10 7.74
N LYS A 8 -3.76 0.89 6.43
CA LYS A 8 -2.76 1.46 5.53
C LYS A 8 -2.77 2.99 5.56
N ALA A 9 -3.95 3.60 5.53
CA ALA A 9 -4.09 5.04 5.58
C ALA A 9 -3.56 5.62 6.90
N ILE A 10 -3.89 5.01 8.03
CA ILE A 10 -3.41 5.44 9.34
C ILE A 10 -1.88 5.29 9.43
N LYS A 11 -1.33 4.17 8.97
CA LYS A 11 0.12 3.95 8.95
C LYS A 11 0.84 4.93 8.03
N HIS A 12 0.20 5.37 6.96
CA HIS A 12 0.75 6.40 6.08
C HIS A 12 0.86 7.76 6.81
N LEU A 13 -0.14 8.12 7.61
CA LEU A 13 -0.17 9.37 8.38
C LEU A 13 0.67 9.29 9.66
N ARG A 14 0.68 8.14 10.31
CA ARG A 14 1.37 7.89 11.59
C ARG A 14 2.09 6.54 11.52
N PRO A 15 3.30 6.48 10.93
CA PRO A 15 4.01 5.21 10.69
C PRO A 15 4.31 4.42 11.95
N THR A 16 4.47 5.06 13.09
CA THR A 16 4.79 4.42 14.36
C THR A 16 3.58 4.12 15.23
N ALA A 17 2.37 4.49 14.79
CA ALA A 17 1.16 4.27 15.57
C ALA A 17 0.81 2.79 15.69
N GLU A 18 0.39 2.40 16.88
CA GLU A 18 -0.18 1.08 17.15
C GLU A 18 -1.63 1.28 17.61
N PHE A 19 -2.54 0.54 16.99
CA PHE A 19 -3.97 0.72 17.21
C PHE A 19 -4.74 -0.54 16.86
N SER A 20 -5.99 -0.60 17.32
CA SER A 20 -6.94 -1.64 16.95
C SER A 20 -8.33 -1.04 16.79
N PHE A 21 -9.16 -1.64 15.95
CA PHE A 21 -10.56 -1.26 15.76
C PHE A 21 -11.35 -2.48 15.26
N ARG A 22 -12.69 -2.36 15.26
CA ARG A 22 -13.58 -3.49 14.96
C ARG A 22 -14.52 -3.14 13.82
N ASN A 23 -14.92 -4.15 13.05
CA ASN A 23 -15.96 -4.07 12.02
C ASN A 23 -15.77 -2.98 10.97
N ASN A 24 -14.50 -2.71 10.59
CA ASN A 24 -14.17 -1.64 9.64
C ASN A 24 -14.67 -0.26 10.11
N ASP A 25 -14.85 -0.09 11.41
CA ASP A 25 -15.41 1.12 11.99
C ASP A 25 -14.33 1.90 12.75
N TYR A 26 -13.93 3.02 12.16
CA TYR A 26 -12.92 3.91 12.75
C TYR A 26 -13.36 4.46 14.12
N SER A 27 -14.65 4.62 14.37
CA SER A 27 -15.14 5.14 15.66
C SER A 27 -14.84 4.20 16.82
N THR A 28 -14.56 2.91 16.56
CA THR A 28 -14.19 1.94 17.57
C THR A 28 -12.70 1.87 17.84
N ILE A 29 -11.89 2.73 17.20
CA ILE A 29 -10.43 2.66 17.27
C ILE A 29 -9.92 2.90 18.69
N LYS A 30 -8.95 2.05 19.07
CA LYS A 30 -8.20 2.19 20.31
C LYS A 30 -6.74 2.39 19.98
N TRP A 31 -6.16 3.47 20.43
CA TRP A 31 -4.74 3.77 20.20
C TRP A 31 -3.89 3.20 21.34
N ASP A 32 -2.98 2.30 21.01
CA ASP A 32 -2.01 1.75 21.96
C ASP A 32 -0.74 2.60 21.98
N VAL A 33 -0.28 3.03 20.81
CA VAL A 33 0.83 4.00 20.66
C VAL A 33 0.44 5.02 19.63
N LEU A 34 0.51 6.29 19.97
CA LEU A 34 0.21 7.38 19.06
C LEU A 34 1.08 8.59 19.39
N GLU A 35 1.92 8.99 18.46
CA GLU A 35 2.68 10.24 18.54
C GLU A 35 1.87 11.38 17.91
N GLY A 36 1.58 12.41 18.69
CA GLY A 36 0.78 13.56 18.25
C GLY A 36 -0.71 13.30 18.31
N SER A 37 -1.47 14.01 17.48
CA SER A 37 -2.92 13.93 17.46
C SER A 37 -3.41 12.75 16.61
N ALA A 38 -4.52 12.14 17.03
CA ALA A 38 -5.19 11.14 16.21
C ALA A 38 -5.67 11.75 14.89
N PRO A 39 -5.44 11.10 13.73
CA PRO A 39 -5.91 11.62 12.46
C PRO A 39 -7.44 11.64 12.39
N THR A 40 -7.99 12.65 11.74
CA THR A 40 -9.43 12.74 11.50
C THR A 40 -9.82 11.78 10.38
N TRP A 41 -11.13 11.47 10.28
CA TRP A 41 -11.62 10.64 9.19
C TRP A 41 -11.33 11.24 7.81
N SER A 42 -11.44 12.57 7.68
CA SER A 42 -11.08 13.26 6.43
C SER A 42 -9.61 13.08 6.06
N GLU A 43 -8.72 13.14 7.05
CA GLU A 43 -7.28 12.88 6.84
C GLU A 43 -7.04 11.44 6.39
N ILE A 44 -7.74 10.49 7.00
CA ILE A 44 -7.65 9.07 6.65
C ILE A 44 -8.14 8.82 5.24
N GLU A 45 -9.24 9.41 4.83
CA GLU A 45 -9.74 9.31 3.46
C GLU A 45 -8.75 9.86 2.44
N ALA A 46 -8.18 11.03 2.73
CA ALA A 46 -7.16 11.62 1.86
C ALA A 46 -5.90 10.74 1.78
N ALA A 47 -5.46 10.21 2.90
CA ALA A 47 -4.32 9.29 2.95
C ALA A 47 -4.58 7.99 2.18
N HIS A 48 -5.81 7.46 2.26
CA HIS A 48 -6.20 6.28 1.50
C HIS A 48 -6.04 6.50 -0.01
N LEU A 49 -6.46 7.64 -0.52
CA LEU A 49 -6.28 7.99 -1.93
C LEU A 49 -4.80 8.10 -2.30
N GLN A 50 -3.97 8.67 -1.43
CA GLN A 50 -2.53 8.76 -1.65
C GLN A 50 -1.86 7.38 -1.65
N VAL A 51 -2.20 6.52 -0.71
CA VAL A 51 -1.68 5.15 -0.63
C VAL A 51 -2.05 4.36 -1.88
N LYS A 52 -3.29 4.48 -2.33
CA LYS A 52 -3.76 3.82 -3.54
C LYS A 52 -2.99 4.28 -4.78
N ALA A 53 -2.74 5.58 -4.90
CA ALA A 53 -1.96 6.12 -6.01
C ALA A 53 -0.50 5.64 -5.96
N LEU A 54 0.11 5.56 -4.78
CA LEU A 54 1.46 5.03 -4.61
C LEU A 54 1.56 3.54 -4.95
N GLU A 55 0.57 2.74 -4.56
CA GLU A 55 0.53 1.32 -4.90
C GLU A 55 0.43 1.11 -6.41
N GLU A 56 -0.40 1.88 -7.10
CA GLU A 56 -0.51 1.84 -8.56
C GLU A 56 0.79 2.24 -9.23
N SER A 57 1.44 3.32 -8.76
CA SER A 57 2.73 3.78 -9.28
C SER A 57 3.82 2.72 -9.10
N ASN A 58 3.91 2.10 -7.93
CA ASN A 58 4.87 1.04 -7.65
C ASN A 58 4.65 -0.18 -8.53
N PHE A 59 3.40 -0.54 -8.79
CA PHE A 59 3.05 -1.64 -9.69
C PHE A 59 3.50 -1.36 -11.12
N LEU A 60 3.27 -0.16 -11.64
CA LEU A 60 3.68 0.25 -12.98
C LEU A 60 5.21 0.27 -13.11
N GLU A 61 5.93 0.78 -12.12
CA GLU A 61 7.40 0.78 -12.10
C GLU A 61 7.96 -0.65 -12.13
N ALA A 62 7.41 -1.55 -11.34
CA ALA A 62 7.85 -2.95 -11.31
C ALA A 62 7.64 -3.63 -12.65
N ALA A 63 6.51 -3.39 -13.31
CA ALA A 63 6.23 -3.92 -14.65
C ALA A 63 7.21 -3.37 -15.69
N THR A 64 7.51 -2.06 -15.65
CA THR A 64 8.46 -1.42 -16.54
C THR A 64 9.87 -1.97 -16.35
N ARG A 65 10.30 -2.15 -15.12
CA ARG A 65 11.63 -2.73 -14.80
C ARG A 65 11.75 -4.16 -15.30
N ARG A 66 10.72 -4.97 -15.13
CA ARG A 66 10.71 -6.35 -15.63
C ARG A 66 10.87 -6.40 -17.14
N GLN A 67 10.14 -5.56 -17.86
CA GLN A 67 10.23 -5.49 -19.31
C GLN A 67 11.63 -5.03 -19.77
N ALA A 68 12.21 -4.05 -19.10
CA ALA A 68 13.56 -3.58 -19.40
C ALA A 68 14.61 -4.68 -19.22
N ILE A 69 14.49 -5.50 -18.18
CA ILE A 69 15.40 -6.62 -17.93
C ILE A 69 15.27 -7.68 -19.04
N LEU A 70 14.06 -8.03 -19.46
CA LEU A 70 13.82 -8.98 -20.52
C LEU A 70 14.37 -8.50 -21.87
N ASP A 71 14.18 -7.22 -22.19
CA ASP A 71 14.74 -6.62 -23.40
C ASP A 71 16.27 -6.65 -23.40
N LYS A 72 16.88 -6.38 -22.25
CA LYS A 72 18.34 -6.38 -22.08
C LYS A 72 18.92 -7.78 -22.26
N LEU A 73 18.21 -8.82 -21.83
CA LEU A 73 18.62 -10.21 -22.00
C LEU A 73 18.36 -10.74 -23.40
N GLY A 74 17.57 -10.01 -24.21
CA GLY A 74 17.21 -10.43 -25.56
C GLY A 74 16.25 -11.60 -25.61
N ILE A 75 15.49 -11.83 -24.55
CA ILE A 75 14.49 -12.90 -24.48
C ILE A 75 13.10 -12.33 -24.28
N THR A 76 12.09 -13.09 -24.71
CA THR A 76 10.69 -12.74 -24.46
C THR A 76 10.26 -13.31 -23.13
N GLU A 77 9.12 -12.82 -22.64
CA GLU A 77 8.52 -13.31 -21.38
C GLU A 77 8.19 -14.82 -21.47
N GLU A 78 7.76 -15.30 -22.62
CA GLU A 78 7.51 -16.71 -22.85
C GLU A 78 8.78 -17.55 -22.77
N GLU A 79 9.87 -17.07 -23.35
CA GLU A 79 11.16 -17.74 -23.26
C GLU A 79 11.68 -17.78 -21.81
N ALA A 80 11.49 -16.70 -21.06
CA ALA A 80 11.85 -16.66 -19.65
C ALA A 80 11.07 -17.69 -18.83
N LYS A 81 9.78 -17.89 -19.12
CA LYS A 81 8.96 -18.91 -18.46
C LYS A 81 9.45 -20.31 -18.76
N LEU A 82 9.87 -20.58 -19.99
CA LEU A 82 10.41 -21.88 -20.38
C LEU A 82 11.73 -22.19 -19.65
N LEU A 83 12.57 -21.19 -19.43
CA LEU A 83 13.81 -21.35 -18.69
C LEU A 83 13.59 -21.62 -17.20
N LEU A 84 12.48 -21.14 -16.64
CA LEU A 84 12.14 -21.30 -15.24
C LEU A 84 11.26 -22.52 -14.94
N SER A 85 10.74 -23.17 -15.94
CA SER A 85 9.87 -24.33 -15.80
C SER A 85 10.63 -25.65 -15.66
#